data_704e7eadb02f508243f26e5fda06368c
#
_entry.id   704e7eadb02f508243f26e5fda06368c
#
_cell.length_a   1.000
_cell.length_b   1.000
_cell.length_c   1.000
_cell.angle_alpha   90.00
_cell.angle_beta   90.00
_cell.angle_gamma   90.00
#
_symmetry.space_group_name_H-M   'P 1'
#
loop_
_entity.id
_entity.type
_entity.pdbx_description
1 polymer ?
#
loop_
_entity_poly.entity_id
_entity_poly.type
_entity_poly.pdbx_seq_one_letter_code
_entity_poly.pdbx_strand_id
1 'polypeptide(L)'
;MISVSGLSFRRDGGFTLRVDSLQAADGQVCALVGKNGCGKSTLLRCLAGILPYEGSALVDGREVRGLGHRERARRLAYLPQDPGCPHMDVRTLVSHGRYATLGAVRTMGERDRALVRRAMELTGVWQLRDRWLSDVSGGELQRAYIAMVVAQDSGTLLLDEPSAHLDALRRRELADLLRRLAGEGLAVVVATHDVEAAFSSSDQVCLMAEGDVVARGTPEEVAASGRVPQALGVGVERQEGPGLLWGYALART
;
A
#
# COMPACT_ATOMS: atom_id res chain seq x y z
N MET A 1 3.42 12.81 -2.55
CA MET A 1 4.53 12.45 -1.61
C MET A 1 4.02 12.40 -0.18
N ILE A 2 4.47 11.41 0.63
CA ILE A 2 4.18 11.33 2.07
C ILE A 2 5.49 11.41 2.86
N SER A 3 5.49 12.11 4.00
CA SER A 3 6.64 12.19 4.90
C SER A 3 6.19 12.16 6.36
N VAL A 4 7.03 11.55 7.22
CA VAL A 4 6.79 11.37 8.65
C VAL A 4 7.97 11.91 9.43
N SER A 5 7.70 12.55 10.57
CA SER A 5 8.72 13.01 11.51
C SER A 5 8.24 12.83 12.95
N GLY A 6 8.96 12.01 13.71
CA GLY A 6 8.70 11.76 15.13
C GLY A 6 7.28 11.25 15.42
N LEU A 7 6.68 10.45 14.50
CA LEU A 7 5.34 9.92 14.70
C LEU A 7 5.35 8.88 15.81
N SER A 8 4.46 9.04 16.76
CA SER A 8 4.21 8.02 17.78
C SER A 8 2.72 7.75 17.97
N PHE A 9 2.39 6.50 18.30
CA PHE A 9 1.05 6.06 18.63
C PHE A 9 1.13 5.05 19.77
N ARG A 10 0.29 5.20 20.77
CA ARG A 10 0.14 4.23 21.87
C ARG A 10 -1.27 3.65 21.85
N ARG A 11 -1.35 2.33 21.88
CA ARG A 11 -2.61 1.61 22.04
C ARG A 11 -2.81 1.26 23.53
N ASP A 12 -4.05 1.32 23.98
CA ASP A 12 -4.43 0.74 25.27
C ASP A 12 -4.05 -0.75 25.28
N GLY A 13 -3.28 -1.17 26.32
CA GLY A 13 -2.71 -2.53 26.38
C GLY A 13 -1.21 -2.63 26.06
N GLY A 14 -0.50 -1.50 25.91
CA GLY A 14 0.95 -1.43 25.97
C GLY A 14 1.71 -1.40 24.64
N PHE A 15 1.06 -1.63 23.49
CA PHE A 15 1.75 -1.49 22.20
C PHE A 15 2.06 -0.01 21.90
N THR A 16 3.31 0.26 21.52
CA THR A 16 3.74 1.60 21.10
C THR A 16 4.37 1.52 19.72
N LEU A 17 3.94 2.41 18.83
CA LEU A 17 4.57 2.63 17.53
C LEU A 17 5.44 3.89 17.61
N ARG A 18 6.65 3.84 17.09
CA ARG A 18 7.56 4.99 16.94
C ARG A 18 8.19 4.99 15.57
N VAL A 19 8.08 6.11 14.88
CA VAL A 19 8.65 6.29 13.55
C VAL A 19 9.35 7.64 13.52
N ASP A 20 10.66 7.64 13.72
CA ASP A 20 11.47 8.88 13.73
C ASP A 20 11.37 9.60 12.40
N SER A 21 11.45 8.84 11.31
CA SER A 21 11.22 9.41 9.98
C SER A 21 10.91 8.32 8.95
N LEU A 22 10.04 8.67 8.02
CA LEU A 22 9.71 7.87 6.83
C LEU A 22 9.42 8.84 5.69
N GLN A 23 9.81 8.46 4.47
CA GLN A 23 9.48 9.22 3.28
C GLN A 23 9.14 8.25 2.14
N ALA A 24 8.03 8.54 1.44
CA ALA A 24 7.67 7.89 0.19
C ALA A 24 7.44 8.98 -0.85
N ALA A 25 8.31 9.04 -1.85
CA ALA A 25 8.25 10.04 -2.91
C ALA A 25 7.22 9.67 -3.98
N ASP A 26 6.79 10.67 -4.73
CA ASP A 26 5.97 10.43 -5.91
C ASP A 26 6.77 9.61 -6.93
N GLY A 27 6.09 8.70 -7.61
CA GLY A 27 6.73 7.81 -8.57
C GLY A 27 7.49 6.62 -7.96
N GLN A 28 7.39 6.40 -6.66
CA GLN A 28 8.10 5.33 -5.96
C GLN A 28 7.19 4.38 -5.22
N VAL A 29 7.66 3.12 -5.10
CA VAL A 29 7.10 2.11 -4.21
C VAL A 29 7.95 2.03 -2.94
N CYS A 30 7.33 2.30 -1.79
CA CYS A 30 7.93 2.15 -0.46
C CYS A 30 7.29 0.96 0.26
N ALA A 31 8.06 -0.09 0.54
CA ALA A 31 7.58 -1.25 1.27
C ALA A 31 7.82 -1.13 2.78
N LEU A 32 6.77 -1.33 3.57
CA LEU A 32 6.85 -1.55 5.01
C LEU A 32 6.93 -3.05 5.26
N VAL A 33 8.08 -3.54 5.72
CA VAL A 33 8.35 -4.97 5.91
C VAL A 33 8.57 -5.26 7.39
N GLY A 34 8.02 -6.37 7.87
CA GLY A 34 8.17 -6.78 9.27
C GLY A 34 7.25 -7.94 9.63
N LYS A 35 7.52 -8.58 10.76
CA LYS A 35 6.68 -9.67 11.28
C LYS A 35 5.23 -9.20 11.55
N ASN A 36 4.32 -10.16 11.63
CA ASN A 36 2.94 -9.85 12.03
C ASN A 36 2.93 -9.21 13.44
N GLY A 37 2.12 -8.17 13.59
CA GLY A 37 2.03 -7.43 14.85
C GLY A 37 3.11 -6.36 15.09
N CYS A 38 4.11 -6.19 14.21
CA CYS A 38 5.16 -5.19 14.40
C CYS A 38 4.70 -3.72 14.21
N GLY A 39 3.45 -3.49 13.74
CA GLY A 39 2.90 -2.13 13.64
C GLY A 39 2.65 -1.58 12.24
N LYS A 40 2.88 -2.34 11.16
CA LYS A 40 2.69 -1.90 9.75
C LYS A 40 1.30 -1.31 9.50
N SER A 41 0.25 -2.08 9.79
CA SER A 41 -1.14 -1.64 9.63
C SER A 41 -1.49 -0.45 10.53
N THR A 42 -0.89 -0.40 11.74
CA THR A 42 -1.06 0.72 12.67
C THR A 42 -0.47 1.99 12.06
N LEU A 43 0.75 1.91 11.50
CA LEU A 43 1.39 3.03 10.81
C LEU A 43 0.53 3.49 9.62
N LEU A 44 0.11 2.57 8.74
CA LEU A 44 -0.74 2.95 7.60
C LEU A 44 -2.04 3.63 8.04
N ARG A 45 -2.67 3.19 9.13
CA ARG A 45 -3.88 3.83 9.67
C ARG A 45 -3.61 5.21 10.27
N CYS A 46 -2.44 5.43 10.88
CA CYS A 46 -2.02 6.77 11.30
C CYS A 46 -1.84 7.67 10.08
N LEU A 47 -1.12 7.20 9.04
CA LEU A 47 -0.90 7.92 7.79
C LEU A 47 -2.21 8.21 7.04
N ALA A 48 -3.20 7.31 7.14
CA ALA A 48 -4.54 7.52 6.58
C ALA A 48 -5.39 8.49 7.43
N GLY A 49 -4.91 8.96 8.57
CA GLY A 49 -5.68 9.80 9.51
C GLY A 49 -6.88 9.08 10.13
N ILE A 50 -6.80 7.76 10.27
CA ILE A 50 -7.82 6.90 10.91
C ILE A 50 -7.51 6.76 12.41
N LEU A 51 -6.22 6.62 12.77
CA LEU A 51 -5.77 6.57 14.16
C LEU A 51 -5.13 7.92 14.54
N PRO A 52 -5.33 8.38 15.79
CA PRO A 52 -4.62 9.55 16.30
C PRO A 52 -3.13 9.23 16.45
N TYR A 53 -2.28 10.22 16.37
CA TYR A 53 -0.83 10.10 16.58
C TYR A 53 -0.25 11.41 17.09
N GLU A 54 0.91 11.33 17.71
CA GLU A 54 1.77 12.47 18.04
C GLU A 54 2.84 12.62 16.95
N GLY A 55 3.55 13.76 16.92
CA GLY A 55 4.51 14.07 15.87
C GLY A 55 3.84 14.58 14.59
N SER A 56 4.42 14.31 13.43
CA SER A 56 3.93 14.83 12.14
C SER A 56 3.90 13.76 11.06
N ALA A 57 2.80 13.76 10.29
CA ALA A 57 2.65 13.02 9.05
C ALA A 57 2.08 13.96 7.97
N LEU A 58 2.88 14.24 6.95
CA LEU A 58 2.50 15.15 5.88
C LEU A 58 2.19 14.37 4.61
N VAL A 59 1.11 14.74 3.94
CA VAL A 59 0.82 14.36 2.55
C VAL A 59 0.80 15.63 1.70
N ASP A 60 1.64 15.66 0.67
CA ASP A 60 1.87 16.85 -0.19
C ASP A 60 2.15 18.12 0.65
N GLY A 61 2.99 17.99 1.69
CA GLY A 61 3.37 19.07 2.58
C GLY A 61 2.31 19.52 3.58
N ARG A 62 1.16 18.82 3.67
CA ARG A 62 0.06 19.16 4.60
C ARG A 62 -0.11 18.09 5.66
N GLU A 63 -0.27 18.53 6.90
CA GLU A 63 -0.47 17.64 8.06
C GLU A 63 -1.78 16.87 7.95
N VAL A 64 -1.70 15.52 7.92
CA VAL A 64 -2.82 14.63 7.65
C VAL A 64 -3.97 14.80 8.66
N ARG A 65 -3.65 14.92 9.96
CA ARG A 65 -4.66 15.09 11.01
C ARG A 65 -5.43 16.41 10.93
N GLY A 66 -4.88 17.42 10.23
CA GLY A 66 -5.52 18.71 9.98
C GLY A 66 -6.44 18.73 8.75
N LEU A 67 -6.40 17.69 7.92
CA LEU A 67 -7.19 17.61 6.70
C LEU A 67 -8.61 17.13 6.97
N GLY A 68 -9.59 17.83 6.42
CA GLY A 68 -10.97 17.36 6.34
C GLY A 68 -11.07 16.11 5.43
N HIS A 69 -12.13 15.31 5.62
CA HIS A 69 -12.32 14.04 4.89
C HIS A 69 -12.15 14.14 3.37
N ARG A 70 -12.75 15.15 2.74
CA ARG A 70 -12.68 15.35 1.28
C ARG A 70 -11.29 15.77 0.82
N GLU A 71 -10.62 16.63 1.58
CA GLU A 71 -9.28 17.08 1.23
C GLU A 71 -8.27 15.94 1.37
N ARG A 72 -8.38 15.15 2.41
CA ARG A 72 -7.58 13.94 2.62
C ARG A 72 -7.81 12.93 1.49
N ALA A 73 -9.07 12.65 1.14
CA ALA A 73 -9.41 11.72 0.06
C ALA A 73 -8.88 12.14 -1.32
N ARG A 74 -8.65 13.44 -1.56
CA ARG A 74 -8.01 13.92 -2.80
C ARG A 74 -6.50 13.71 -2.83
N ARG A 75 -5.87 13.43 -1.69
CA ARG A 75 -4.42 13.32 -1.55
C ARG A 75 -3.94 11.90 -1.33
N LEU A 76 -4.69 11.12 -0.59
CA LEU A 76 -4.35 9.74 -0.28
C LEU A 76 -5.58 8.83 -0.30
N ALA A 77 -5.34 7.58 -0.74
CA ALA A 77 -6.30 6.49 -0.65
C ALA A 77 -5.70 5.36 0.20
N TYR A 78 -6.54 4.69 0.99
CA TYR A 78 -6.15 3.59 1.85
C TYR A 78 -6.95 2.34 1.54
N LEU A 79 -6.26 1.23 1.31
CA LEU A 79 -6.84 -0.10 1.17
C LEU A 79 -6.49 -0.92 2.42
N PRO A 80 -7.46 -1.32 3.25
CA PRO A 80 -7.22 -2.20 4.40
C PRO A 80 -6.93 -3.64 3.97
N GLN A 81 -6.35 -4.42 4.88
CA GLN A 81 -5.97 -5.81 4.66
C GLN A 81 -7.15 -6.71 4.27
N ASP A 82 -8.30 -6.53 4.91
CA ASP A 82 -9.53 -7.27 4.63
C ASP A 82 -10.69 -6.30 4.40
N PRO A 83 -10.94 -5.91 3.14
CA PRO A 83 -12.07 -5.04 2.81
C PRO A 83 -13.41 -5.80 2.70
N GLY A 84 -13.42 -7.12 2.86
CA GLY A 84 -14.60 -7.97 2.72
C GLY A 84 -14.97 -8.29 1.26
N CYS A 85 -16.15 -8.86 1.06
CA CYS A 85 -16.70 -9.14 -0.29
C CYS A 85 -18.19 -8.76 -0.31
N PRO A 86 -18.52 -7.48 -0.54
CA PRO A 86 -19.90 -7.04 -0.56
C PRO A 86 -20.65 -7.56 -1.80
N HIS A 87 -21.97 -7.70 -1.70
CA HIS A 87 -22.81 -8.17 -2.79
C HIS A 87 -23.05 -7.07 -3.83
N MET A 88 -22.10 -6.92 -4.76
CA MET A 88 -22.14 -5.95 -5.87
C MET A 88 -21.25 -6.39 -7.03
N ASP A 89 -21.39 -5.75 -8.16
CA ASP A 89 -20.49 -5.97 -9.32
C ASP A 89 -19.17 -5.18 -9.18
N VAL A 90 -18.18 -5.56 -9.99
CA VAL A 90 -16.83 -4.95 -9.98
C VAL A 90 -16.88 -3.46 -10.29
N ARG A 91 -17.71 -3.02 -11.25
CA ARG A 91 -17.83 -1.60 -11.61
C ARG A 91 -18.38 -0.78 -10.45
N THR A 92 -19.38 -1.28 -9.76
CA THR A 92 -19.97 -0.65 -8.59
C THR A 92 -18.93 -0.50 -7.48
N LEU A 93 -18.15 -1.56 -7.18
CA LEU A 93 -17.05 -1.48 -6.23
C LEU A 93 -16.05 -0.38 -6.61
N VAL A 94 -15.55 -0.38 -7.85
CA VAL A 94 -14.55 0.61 -8.30
C VAL A 94 -15.13 2.03 -8.25
N SER A 95 -16.42 2.19 -8.54
CA SER A 95 -17.12 3.48 -8.45
C SER A 95 -17.15 4.04 -7.04
N HIS A 96 -17.11 3.20 -6.00
CA HIS A 96 -17.02 3.66 -4.61
C HIS A 96 -15.77 4.52 -4.34
N GLY A 97 -14.68 4.31 -5.07
CA GLY A 97 -13.50 5.17 -5.01
C GLY A 97 -13.80 6.64 -5.27
N ARG A 98 -14.85 6.97 -6.04
CA ARG A 98 -15.25 8.34 -6.32
C ARG A 98 -16.08 8.99 -5.22
N TYR A 99 -16.75 8.21 -4.36
CA TYR A 99 -17.73 8.76 -3.40
C TYR A 99 -17.15 9.75 -2.40
N ALA A 100 -15.89 9.58 -2.00
CA ALA A 100 -15.24 10.50 -1.07
C ALA A 100 -15.01 11.90 -1.67
N THR A 101 -14.98 12.01 -3.01
CA THR A 101 -14.72 13.27 -3.74
C THR A 101 -15.98 13.88 -4.36
N LEU A 102 -17.08 13.11 -4.46
CA LEU A 102 -18.35 13.60 -4.98
C LEU A 102 -18.97 14.69 -4.09
N GLY A 103 -19.68 15.61 -4.71
CA GLY A 103 -20.43 16.67 -4.04
C GLY A 103 -21.64 16.17 -3.25
N ALA A 104 -22.48 17.09 -2.77
CA ALA A 104 -23.68 16.79 -1.99
C ALA A 104 -24.70 15.90 -2.76
N VAL A 105 -24.77 16.04 -4.07
CA VAL A 105 -25.70 15.28 -4.94
C VAL A 105 -25.26 13.85 -5.18
N ARG A 106 -24.01 13.51 -4.88
CA ARG A 106 -23.39 12.17 -5.04
C ARG A 106 -23.62 11.51 -6.42
N THR A 107 -23.84 12.30 -7.46
CA THR A 107 -24.00 11.80 -8.85
C THR A 107 -22.66 11.84 -9.57
N MET A 108 -22.27 10.72 -10.18
CA MET A 108 -21.05 10.62 -10.98
C MET A 108 -21.22 11.32 -12.33
N GLY A 109 -20.36 12.32 -12.59
CA GLY A 109 -20.24 12.97 -13.88
C GLY A 109 -19.45 12.14 -14.90
N GLU A 110 -19.26 12.69 -16.10
CA GLU A 110 -18.45 12.05 -17.14
C GLU A 110 -17.00 11.85 -16.72
N ARG A 111 -16.40 12.85 -16.04
CA ARG A 111 -15.04 12.74 -15.50
C ARG A 111 -14.91 11.58 -14.51
N ASP A 112 -15.87 11.40 -13.61
CA ASP A 112 -15.82 10.31 -12.63
C ASP A 112 -15.91 8.95 -13.32
N ARG A 113 -16.79 8.81 -14.32
CA ARG A 113 -16.90 7.59 -15.12
C ARG A 113 -15.62 7.30 -15.88
N ALA A 114 -14.95 8.32 -16.43
CA ALA A 114 -13.68 8.17 -17.12
C ALA A 114 -12.55 7.71 -16.15
N LEU A 115 -12.50 8.25 -14.93
CA LEU A 115 -11.54 7.83 -13.90
C LEU A 115 -11.78 6.38 -13.46
N VAL A 116 -13.02 5.98 -13.24
CA VAL A 116 -13.38 4.59 -12.93
C VAL A 116 -12.94 3.66 -14.05
N ARG A 117 -13.24 4.00 -15.31
CA ARG A 117 -12.82 3.21 -16.46
C ARG A 117 -11.29 3.10 -16.55
N ARG A 118 -10.57 4.22 -16.46
CA ARG A 118 -9.11 4.24 -16.49
C ARG A 118 -8.51 3.35 -15.39
N ALA A 119 -9.02 3.45 -14.16
CA ALA A 119 -8.57 2.63 -13.05
C ALA A 119 -8.75 1.13 -13.33
N MET A 120 -9.91 0.75 -13.87
CA MET A 120 -10.19 -0.64 -14.23
C MET A 120 -9.30 -1.16 -15.37
N GLU A 121 -9.00 -0.31 -16.36
CA GLU A 121 -8.09 -0.64 -17.47
C GLU A 121 -6.64 -0.80 -16.96
N LEU A 122 -6.15 0.12 -16.11
CA LEU A 122 -4.81 0.06 -15.51
C LEU A 122 -4.60 -1.21 -14.67
N THR A 123 -5.61 -1.63 -13.94
CA THR A 123 -5.54 -2.82 -13.07
C THR A 123 -5.94 -4.11 -13.77
N GLY A 124 -6.35 -4.04 -15.04
CA GLY A 124 -6.72 -5.21 -15.85
C GLY A 124 -8.04 -5.87 -15.46
N VAL A 125 -8.99 -5.13 -14.86
CA VAL A 125 -10.30 -5.65 -14.45
C VAL A 125 -11.47 -5.12 -15.28
N TRP A 126 -11.21 -4.38 -16.36
CA TRP A 126 -12.27 -3.81 -17.20
C TRP A 126 -13.21 -4.86 -17.79
N GLN A 127 -12.69 -6.02 -18.22
CA GLN A 127 -13.47 -7.12 -18.78
C GLN A 127 -14.38 -7.80 -17.75
N LEU A 128 -14.09 -7.59 -16.44
CA LEU A 128 -14.84 -8.17 -15.33
C LEU A 128 -15.91 -7.20 -14.79
N ARG A 129 -16.06 -6.00 -15.37
CA ARG A 129 -16.85 -4.89 -14.83
C ARG A 129 -18.29 -5.22 -14.46
N ASP A 130 -18.90 -6.13 -15.21
CA ASP A 130 -20.30 -6.53 -15.03
C ASP A 130 -20.45 -7.86 -14.26
N ARG A 131 -19.33 -8.43 -13.75
CA ARG A 131 -19.34 -9.63 -12.89
C ARG A 131 -19.55 -9.26 -11.44
N TRP A 132 -20.23 -10.15 -10.73
CA TRP A 132 -20.35 -10.04 -9.26
C TRP A 132 -19.00 -10.32 -8.61
N LEU A 133 -18.74 -9.66 -7.45
CA LEU A 133 -17.49 -9.87 -6.72
C LEU A 133 -17.34 -11.30 -6.19
N SER A 134 -18.46 -12.00 -5.96
CA SER A 134 -18.47 -13.43 -5.60
C SER A 134 -17.99 -14.36 -6.72
N ASP A 135 -18.03 -13.90 -7.97
CA ASP A 135 -17.81 -14.72 -9.18
C ASP A 135 -16.41 -14.49 -9.79
N VAL A 136 -15.61 -13.67 -9.15
CA VAL A 136 -14.22 -13.43 -9.57
C VAL A 136 -13.24 -14.16 -8.65
N SER A 137 -12.06 -14.50 -9.19
CA SER A 137 -10.99 -15.10 -8.38
C SER A 137 -10.45 -14.12 -7.33
N GLY A 138 -9.79 -14.64 -6.28
CA GLY A 138 -9.19 -13.79 -5.24
C GLY A 138 -8.21 -12.74 -5.78
N GLY A 139 -7.40 -13.10 -6.78
CA GLY A 139 -6.50 -12.14 -7.43
C GLY A 139 -7.23 -11.08 -8.27
N GLU A 140 -8.34 -11.42 -8.91
CA GLU A 140 -9.19 -10.46 -9.62
C GLU A 140 -9.92 -9.53 -8.65
N LEU A 141 -10.43 -10.08 -7.55
CA LEU A 141 -11.03 -9.30 -6.46
C LEU A 141 -10.02 -8.29 -5.89
N GLN A 142 -8.78 -8.73 -5.62
CA GLN A 142 -7.73 -7.86 -5.13
C GLN A 142 -7.41 -6.73 -6.12
N ARG A 143 -7.30 -7.04 -7.43
CA ARG A 143 -7.12 -6.00 -8.46
C ARG A 143 -8.32 -5.05 -8.55
N ALA A 144 -9.55 -5.53 -8.32
CA ALA A 144 -10.72 -4.67 -8.27
C ALA A 144 -10.70 -3.70 -7.09
N TYR A 145 -10.21 -4.12 -5.91
CA TYR A 145 -10.00 -3.23 -4.77
C TYR A 145 -8.88 -2.21 -5.03
N ILE A 146 -7.80 -2.63 -5.70
CA ILE A 146 -6.75 -1.68 -6.12
C ILE A 146 -7.34 -0.69 -7.14
N ALA A 147 -8.18 -1.15 -8.10
CA ALA A 147 -8.88 -0.25 -9.01
C ALA A 147 -9.74 0.78 -8.26
N MET A 148 -10.43 0.38 -7.19
CA MET A 148 -11.23 1.29 -6.37
C MET A 148 -10.39 2.42 -5.76
N VAL A 149 -9.23 2.10 -5.15
CA VAL A 149 -8.36 3.13 -4.57
C VAL A 149 -7.67 3.98 -5.64
N VAL A 150 -7.33 3.42 -6.80
CA VAL A 150 -6.81 4.16 -7.97
C VAL A 150 -7.88 5.10 -8.53
N ALA A 151 -9.14 4.65 -8.63
CA ALA A 151 -10.27 5.46 -9.10
C ALA A 151 -10.54 6.68 -8.20
N GLN A 152 -10.08 6.68 -6.95
CA GLN A 152 -10.18 7.83 -6.06
C GLN A 152 -9.44 9.07 -6.60
N ASP A 153 -8.44 8.88 -7.50
CA ASP A 153 -7.66 9.94 -8.16
C ASP A 153 -6.83 10.74 -7.14
N SER A 154 -6.18 10.04 -6.22
CA SER A 154 -5.28 10.57 -5.21
C SER A 154 -3.82 10.37 -5.61
N GLY A 155 -2.91 11.26 -5.16
CA GLY A 155 -1.46 11.14 -5.45
C GLY A 155 -0.74 10.07 -4.63
N THR A 156 -1.34 9.57 -3.54
CA THR A 156 -0.70 8.58 -2.64
C THR A 156 -1.63 7.40 -2.39
N LEU A 157 -1.09 6.19 -2.53
CA LEU A 157 -1.78 4.93 -2.20
C LEU A 157 -1.14 4.28 -0.97
N LEU A 158 -1.94 3.96 0.02
CA LEU A 158 -1.56 3.20 1.21
C LEU A 158 -2.25 1.83 1.14
N LEU A 159 -1.46 0.75 1.03
CA LEU A 159 -1.97 -0.60 0.80
C LEU A 159 -1.53 -1.51 1.95
N ASP A 160 -2.49 -2.10 2.66
CA ASP A 160 -2.25 -2.94 3.82
C ASP A 160 -2.37 -4.42 3.42
N GLU A 161 -1.24 -5.13 3.35
CA GLU A 161 -1.12 -6.56 2.99
C GLU A 161 -1.89 -6.95 1.70
N PRO A 162 -1.72 -6.22 0.58
CA PRO A 162 -2.51 -6.46 -0.63
C PRO A 162 -2.17 -7.79 -1.34
N SER A 163 -1.09 -8.46 -0.93
CA SER A 163 -0.68 -9.78 -1.45
C SER A 163 -1.16 -10.95 -0.60
N ALA A 164 -1.89 -10.71 0.49
CA ALA A 164 -2.42 -11.76 1.34
C ALA A 164 -3.30 -12.73 0.51
N HIS A 165 -3.10 -14.02 0.72
CA HIS A 165 -3.83 -15.11 0.03
C HIS A 165 -3.58 -15.26 -1.49
N LEU A 166 -2.60 -14.53 -2.06
CA LEU A 166 -2.19 -14.70 -3.44
C LEU A 166 -1.09 -15.77 -3.58
N ASP A 167 -1.15 -16.57 -4.64
CA ASP A 167 -0.06 -17.45 -5.03
C ASP A 167 1.16 -16.66 -5.55
N ALA A 168 2.30 -17.31 -5.75
CA ALA A 168 3.56 -16.67 -6.13
C ALA A 168 3.45 -15.88 -7.46
N LEU A 169 2.72 -16.42 -8.45
CA LEU A 169 2.54 -15.74 -9.74
C LEU A 169 1.70 -14.47 -9.57
N ARG A 170 0.60 -14.56 -8.81
CA ARG A 170 -0.29 -13.41 -8.55
C ARG A 170 0.38 -12.32 -7.72
N ARG A 171 1.28 -12.70 -6.79
CA ARG A 171 2.12 -11.74 -6.05
C ARG A 171 3.05 -10.99 -6.99
N ARG A 172 3.64 -11.67 -7.98
CA ARG A 172 4.48 -11.02 -8.99
C ARG A 172 3.66 -10.05 -9.86
N GLU A 173 2.49 -10.48 -10.37
CA GLU A 173 1.59 -9.61 -11.13
C GLU A 173 1.19 -8.36 -10.33
N LEU A 174 0.93 -8.52 -9.03
CA LEU A 174 0.64 -7.40 -8.14
C LEU A 174 1.84 -6.45 -8.00
N ALA A 175 3.03 -6.97 -7.78
CA ALA A 175 4.24 -6.16 -7.69
C ALA A 175 4.47 -5.34 -8.97
N ASP A 176 4.31 -5.96 -10.15
CA ASP A 176 4.42 -5.29 -11.44
C ASP A 176 3.33 -4.22 -11.63
N LEU A 177 2.11 -4.47 -11.11
CA LEU A 177 1.04 -3.47 -11.10
C LEU A 177 1.42 -2.26 -10.22
N LEU A 178 1.93 -2.49 -9.00
CA LEU A 178 2.31 -1.40 -8.10
C LEU A 178 3.44 -0.55 -8.70
N ARG A 179 4.41 -1.17 -9.37
CA ARG A 179 5.47 -0.45 -10.10
C ARG A 179 4.92 0.37 -11.26
N ARG A 180 3.95 -0.15 -12.01
CA ARG A 180 3.27 0.63 -13.06
C ARG A 180 2.53 1.84 -12.49
N LEU A 181 1.81 1.65 -11.38
CA LEU A 181 1.11 2.76 -10.71
C LEU A 181 2.09 3.83 -10.22
N ALA A 182 3.22 3.43 -9.66
CA ALA A 182 4.29 4.36 -9.32
C ALA A 182 4.83 5.07 -10.57
N GLY A 183 5.06 4.36 -11.68
CA GLY A 183 5.47 4.94 -12.97
C GLY A 183 4.48 5.97 -13.55
N GLU A 184 3.19 5.91 -13.16
CA GLU A 184 2.18 6.94 -13.45
C GLU A 184 2.27 8.17 -12.51
N GLY A 185 3.27 8.19 -11.62
CA GLY A 185 3.53 9.30 -10.70
C GLY A 185 2.94 9.16 -9.30
N LEU A 186 2.31 8.02 -8.95
CA LEU A 186 1.76 7.85 -7.62
C LEU A 186 2.86 7.50 -6.60
N ALA A 187 2.74 8.01 -5.37
CA ALA A 187 3.48 7.49 -4.22
C ALA A 187 2.75 6.24 -3.70
N VAL A 188 3.40 5.08 -3.73
CA VAL A 188 2.80 3.82 -3.26
C VAL A 188 3.50 3.37 -1.98
N VAL A 189 2.76 3.27 -0.87
CA VAL A 189 3.23 2.68 0.38
C VAL A 189 2.52 1.35 0.59
N VAL A 190 3.26 0.26 0.61
CA VAL A 190 2.70 -1.09 0.75
C VAL A 190 3.24 -1.76 2.01
N ALA A 191 2.35 -2.15 2.93
CA ALA A 191 2.70 -3.03 4.04
C ALA A 191 2.62 -4.48 3.58
N THR A 192 3.66 -5.25 3.84
CA THR A 192 3.71 -6.67 3.46
C THR A 192 4.61 -7.48 4.40
N HIS A 193 4.34 -8.77 4.50
CA HIS A 193 5.23 -9.75 5.10
C HIS A 193 6.01 -10.54 4.04
N ASP A 194 5.74 -10.31 2.75
CA ASP A 194 6.48 -10.93 1.64
C ASP A 194 7.80 -10.18 1.41
N VAL A 195 8.85 -10.65 2.05
CA VAL A 195 10.18 -10.04 2.05
C VAL A 195 10.78 -10.04 0.65
N GLU A 196 10.70 -11.18 -0.07
CA GLU A 196 11.28 -11.33 -1.41
C GLU A 196 10.65 -10.35 -2.40
N ALA A 197 9.31 -10.26 -2.40
CA ALA A 197 8.58 -9.31 -3.23
C ALA A 197 8.95 -7.86 -2.88
N ALA A 198 9.01 -7.52 -1.59
CA ALA A 198 9.34 -6.18 -1.12
C ALA A 198 10.74 -5.74 -1.56
N PHE A 199 11.76 -6.57 -1.32
CA PHE A 199 13.15 -6.25 -1.70
C PHE A 199 13.37 -6.24 -3.21
N SER A 200 12.61 -7.04 -3.97
CA SER A 200 12.77 -7.15 -5.43
C SER A 200 12.01 -6.10 -6.23
N SER A 201 10.96 -5.50 -5.66
CA SER A 201 10.04 -4.66 -6.44
C SER A 201 9.80 -3.26 -5.86
N SER A 202 10.45 -2.90 -4.75
CA SER A 202 10.32 -1.56 -4.15
C SER A 202 11.56 -0.70 -4.38
N ASP A 203 11.36 0.60 -4.43
CA ASP A 203 12.44 1.60 -4.52
C ASP A 203 13.00 1.89 -3.12
N GLN A 204 12.14 1.79 -2.10
CA GLN A 204 12.50 1.99 -0.70
C GLN A 204 11.93 0.86 0.15
N VAL A 205 12.68 0.42 1.14
CA VAL A 205 12.26 -0.56 2.16
C VAL A 205 12.38 0.07 3.53
N CYS A 206 11.30 0.00 4.31
CA CYS A 206 11.27 0.33 5.73
C CYS A 206 11.07 -0.95 6.52
N LEU A 207 12.11 -1.40 7.19
CA LEU A 207 12.08 -2.60 8.05
C LEU A 207 11.56 -2.23 9.43
N MET A 208 10.49 -2.90 9.84
CA MET A 208 9.82 -2.65 11.11
C MET A 208 9.96 -3.84 12.07
N ALA A 209 10.26 -3.56 13.34
CA ALA A 209 10.26 -4.53 14.42
C ALA A 209 9.74 -3.88 15.70
N GLU A 210 8.90 -4.57 16.45
CA GLU A 210 8.42 -4.18 17.80
C GLU A 210 7.88 -2.74 17.92
N GLY A 211 7.28 -2.24 16.85
CA GLY A 211 6.73 -0.88 16.80
C GLY A 211 7.69 0.19 16.30
N ASP A 212 8.94 -0.14 16.01
CA ASP A 212 9.96 0.80 15.53
C ASP A 212 10.35 0.55 14.07
N VAL A 213 10.81 1.59 13.36
CA VAL A 213 11.51 1.45 12.09
C VAL A 213 13.00 1.24 12.39
N VAL A 214 13.47 0.01 12.22
CA VAL A 214 14.84 -0.40 12.62
C VAL A 214 15.87 -0.25 11.49
N ALA A 215 15.43 -0.19 10.23
CA ALA A 215 16.26 0.16 9.07
C ALA A 215 15.38 0.73 7.96
N ARG A 216 15.94 1.60 7.13
CA ARG A 216 15.27 2.16 5.94
C ARG A 216 16.31 2.56 4.89
N GLY A 217 15.92 2.52 3.64
CA GLY A 217 16.77 2.86 2.50
C GLY A 217 16.37 2.08 1.27
N THR A 218 17.26 2.03 0.29
CA THR A 218 17.09 1.13 -0.85
C THR A 218 17.11 -0.34 -0.38
N PRO A 219 16.58 -1.28 -1.17
CA PRO A 219 16.68 -2.72 -0.83
C PRO A 219 18.10 -3.15 -0.51
N GLU A 220 19.10 -2.67 -1.26
CA GLU A 220 20.52 -2.97 -1.07
C GLU A 220 21.06 -2.45 0.27
N GLU A 221 20.74 -1.19 0.61
CA GLU A 221 21.16 -0.56 1.87
C GLU A 221 20.56 -1.29 3.08
N VAL A 222 19.27 -1.64 3.01
CA VAL A 222 18.60 -2.35 4.10
C VAL A 222 19.12 -3.79 4.21
N ALA A 223 19.34 -4.50 3.11
CA ALA A 223 19.94 -5.83 3.11
C ALA A 223 21.35 -5.82 3.76
N ALA A 224 22.17 -4.81 3.42
CA ALA A 224 23.53 -4.66 3.95
C ALA A 224 23.58 -4.17 5.42
N SER A 225 22.48 -3.67 5.97
CA SER A 225 22.43 -3.08 7.32
C SER A 225 22.69 -4.06 8.47
N GLY A 226 22.61 -5.38 8.21
CA GLY A 226 22.66 -6.43 9.24
C GLY A 226 21.42 -6.49 10.14
N ARG A 227 20.41 -5.65 9.90
CA ARG A 227 19.19 -5.58 10.73
C ARG A 227 18.12 -6.61 10.31
N VAL A 228 18.15 -7.06 9.06
CA VAL A 228 17.14 -7.97 8.52
C VAL A 228 17.08 -9.29 9.31
N PRO A 229 18.20 -10.00 9.59
CA PRO A 229 18.18 -11.21 10.38
C PRO A 229 17.64 -11.01 11.80
N GLN A 230 17.98 -9.88 12.43
CA GLN A 230 17.51 -9.56 13.78
C GLN A 230 15.99 -9.32 13.82
N ALA A 231 15.46 -8.58 12.84
CA ALA A 231 14.04 -8.23 12.78
C ALA A 231 13.17 -9.40 12.30
N LEU A 232 13.61 -10.14 11.28
CA LEU A 232 12.79 -11.15 10.60
C LEU A 232 13.15 -12.59 10.97
N GLY A 233 14.39 -12.85 11.44
CA GLY A 233 14.91 -14.19 11.69
C GLY A 233 15.39 -14.90 10.42
N VAL A 234 15.48 -14.16 9.31
CA VAL A 234 15.99 -14.66 8.02
C VAL A 234 16.88 -13.60 7.38
N GLY A 235 17.88 -14.02 6.64
CA GLY A 235 18.68 -13.12 5.79
C GLY A 235 17.95 -12.82 4.48
N VAL A 236 18.46 -11.84 3.74
CA VAL A 236 18.04 -11.53 2.37
C VAL A 236 19.29 -11.41 1.51
N GLU A 237 19.34 -12.15 0.41
CA GLU A 237 20.45 -12.15 -0.52
C GLU A 237 19.97 -11.80 -1.92
N ARG A 238 20.73 -10.94 -2.60
CA ARG A 238 20.50 -10.67 -4.01
C ARG A 238 20.79 -11.90 -4.85
N GLN A 239 19.89 -12.22 -5.76
CA GLN A 239 20.05 -13.31 -6.70
C GLN A 239 20.14 -12.77 -8.12
N GLU A 240 21.04 -13.34 -8.93
CA GLU A 240 21.18 -13.04 -10.34
C GLU A 240 21.02 -14.33 -11.14
N GLY A 241 20.17 -14.29 -12.17
CA GLY A 241 19.98 -15.43 -13.07
C GLY A 241 18.72 -15.35 -13.91
N PRO A 242 18.72 -15.98 -15.08
CA PRO A 242 17.53 -16.05 -15.93
C PRO A 242 16.45 -16.92 -15.28
N GLY A 243 15.18 -16.47 -15.37
CA GLY A 243 14.03 -17.23 -14.89
C GLY A 243 13.71 -17.07 -13.40
N LEU A 244 14.44 -16.24 -12.65
CA LEU A 244 14.11 -15.93 -11.25
C LEU A 244 12.82 -15.11 -11.17
N LEU A 245 11.93 -15.53 -10.26
CA LEU A 245 10.70 -14.79 -9.99
C LEU A 245 10.99 -13.46 -9.28
N TRP A 246 11.99 -13.44 -8.39
CA TRP A 246 12.42 -12.31 -7.59
C TRP A 246 13.93 -12.07 -7.70
N GLY A 247 14.36 -10.80 -7.62
CA GLY A 247 15.78 -10.42 -7.58
C GLY A 247 16.45 -10.62 -6.22
N TYR A 248 15.65 -10.93 -5.19
CA TYR A 248 16.10 -11.25 -3.83
C TYR A 248 15.45 -12.55 -3.35
N ALA A 249 16.17 -13.32 -2.56
CA ALA A 249 15.67 -14.53 -1.90
C ALA A 249 16.00 -14.53 -0.41
N LEU A 250 15.20 -15.29 0.34
CA LEU A 250 15.47 -15.51 1.76
C LEU A 250 16.72 -16.42 1.92
N ALA A 251 17.65 -15.97 2.77
CA ALA A 251 18.82 -16.75 3.17
C ALA A 251 18.65 -17.27 4.61
N ARG A 252 19.17 -18.45 4.89
CA ARG A 252 19.27 -18.95 6.27
C ARG A 252 20.34 -18.15 7.01
N THR A 253 20.02 -17.70 8.19
CA THR A 253 20.96 -17.05 9.12
C THR A 253 21.72 -18.07 9.93
#